data_d55883f909dae56272d6eafe34c099f0
#
_entry.id   d55883f909dae56272d6eafe34c099f0
#
_cell.length_a   1.000
_cell.length_b   1.000
_cell.length_c   1.000
_cell.angle_alpha   90.00
_cell.angle_beta   90.00
_cell.angle_gamma   90.00
#
_symmetry.space_group_name_H-M   'P 1'
#
loop_
_entity.id
_entity.type
_entity.pdbx_description
1 polymer ?
#
loop_
_entity_poly.entity_id
_entity_poly.type
_entity_poly.pdbx_seq_one_letter_code
_entity_poly.pdbx_strand_id
1 'polypeptide(L)' 'MVSAFILIQVASAVGWGNTPTIHTALHAVPGVKTVHFLTGPTDVVAYVEAPNVDGLMEIVGKIRAVKGVGNTDTRVVLPI' A
#
# COMPACT_ATOMS: atom_id res chain seq x y z
N MET A 1 3.98 -8.95 16.33
CA MET A 1 4.00 -8.46 14.94
C MET A 1 2.61 -8.06 14.51
N VAL A 2 2.51 -6.97 13.78
CA VAL A 2 1.24 -6.46 13.24
C VAL A 2 1.28 -6.60 11.75
N SER A 3 0.22 -7.11 11.14
CA SER A 3 0.10 -7.19 9.69
C SER A 3 -1.18 -6.49 9.23
N ALA A 4 -1.17 -6.03 8.00
CA ALA A 4 -2.31 -5.31 7.46
C ALA A 4 -2.36 -5.44 5.94
N PHE A 5 -3.56 -5.29 5.40
CA PHE A 5 -3.77 -5.06 3.99
C PHE A 5 -4.04 -3.57 3.80
N ILE A 6 -3.32 -2.95 2.87
CA ILE A 6 -3.53 -1.55 2.56
C ILE A 6 -4.14 -1.49 1.17
N LEU A 7 -5.39 -1.00 1.12
CA LEU A 7 -6.13 -0.83 -0.11
C LEU A 7 -5.82 0.55 -0.66
N ILE A 8 -5.34 0.61 -1.89
CA ILE A 8 -4.80 1.84 -2.46
C ILE A 8 -5.57 2.18 -3.72
N GLN A 9 -5.92 3.46 -3.86
CA GLN A 9 -6.49 4.00 -5.08
C GLN A 9 -5.43 4.84 -5.78
N VAL A 10 -5.23 4.56 -7.07
CA VAL A 10 -4.30 5.33 -7.90
C VAL A 10 -4.95 6.65 -8.27
N ALA A 11 -4.22 7.75 -8.12
CA ALA A 11 -4.72 9.06 -8.48
C ALA A 11 -4.92 9.13 -10.00
N SER A 12 -6.10 9.59 -10.43
CA SER A 12 -6.45 9.65 -11.84
C SER A 12 -5.52 10.54 -12.64
N ALA A 13 -4.92 11.54 -12.00
CA ALA A 13 -3.99 12.46 -12.67
C ALA A 13 -2.71 11.77 -13.16
N VAL A 14 -2.30 10.68 -12.51
CA VAL A 14 -1.12 9.89 -12.92
C VAL A 14 -1.52 8.69 -13.76
N GLY A 15 -2.74 8.21 -13.58
CA GLY A 15 -3.32 7.13 -14.38
C GLY A 15 -2.57 5.81 -14.28
N TRP A 16 -3.02 4.86 -15.08
CA TRP A 16 -2.45 3.52 -15.08
C TRP A 16 -1.15 3.41 -15.86
N GLY A 17 -0.77 4.47 -16.59
CA GLY A 17 0.52 4.50 -17.31
C GLY A 17 1.73 4.44 -16.39
N ASN A 18 1.56 4.77 -15.10
CA ASN A 18 2.64 4.73 -14.11
C ASN A 18 2.63 3.47 -13.26
N THR A 19 1.87 2.45 -13.65
CA THR A 19 1.73 1.22 -12.88
C THR A 19 3.07 0.57 -12.52
N PRO A 20 4.01 0.38 -13.45
CA PRO A 20 5.31 -0.22 -13.07
C PRO A 20 6.08 0.61 -12.07
N THR A 21 6.02 1.93 -12.18
CA THR A 21 6.72 2.83 -11.25
C THR A 21 6.11 2.76 -9.85
N ILE A 22 4.78 2.76 -9.77
CA ILE A 22 4.07 2.64 -8.50
C ILE A 22 4.38 1.29 -7.84
N HIS A 23 4.35 0.21 -8.61
CA HIS A 23 4.65 -1.13 -8.10
C HIS A 23 6.05 -1.17 -7.49
N THR A 24 7.05 -0.66 -8.21
CA THR A 24 8.43 -0.63 -7.74
C THR A 24 8.57 0.21 -6.49
N ALA A 25 7.94 1.39 -6.46
CA ALA A 25 8.03 2.29 -5.32
C ALA A 25 7.38 1.68 -4.08
N LEU A 26 6.26 1.00 -4.23
CA LEU A 26 5.58 0.34 -3.11
C LEU A 26 6.43 -0.81 -2.57
N HIS A 27 7.02 -1.61 -3.44
CA HIS A 27 7.90 -2.69 -3.00
C HIS A 27 9.16 -2.20 -2.31
N ALA A 28 9.59 -0.98 -2.60
CA ALA A 28 10.77 -0.39 -1.96
C ALA A 28 10.52 0.03 -0.50
N VAL A 29 9.26 0.13 -0.09
CA VAL A 29 8.94 0.50 1.29
C VAL A 29 9.22 -0.68 2.20
N PRO A 30 10.08 -0.51 3.24
CA PRO A 30 10.36 -1.60 4.17
C PRO A 30 9.08 -2.07 4.86
N GLY A 31 8.88 -3.37 4.93
CA GLY A 31 7.70 -3.97 5.53
C GLY A 31 6.62 -4.36 4.53
N VAL A 32 6.67 -3.86 3.31
CA VAL A 32 5.77 -4.28 2.25
C VAL A 32 6.22 -5.65 1.74
N LYS A 33 5.34 -6.63 1.82
CA LYS A 33 5.65 -8.02 1.44
C LYS A 33 5.16 -8.34 0.04
N THR A 34 3.93 -7.96 -0.29
CA THR A 34 3.37 -8.20 -1.61
C THR A 34 2.59 -6.99 -2.07
N VAL A 35 2.52 -6.80 -3.38
CA VAL A 35 1.75 -5.75 -4.02
C VAL A 35 1.02 -6.36 -5.20
N HIS A 36 -0.28 -6.15 -5.26
CA HIS A 36 -1.12 -6.67 -6.34
C HIS A 36 -1.96 -5.56 -6.94
N PHE A 37 -1.98 -5.48 -8.25
CA PHE A 37 -2.88 -4.58 -8.96
C PHE A 37 -4.19 -5.31 -9.24
N LEU A 38 -5.30 -4.62 -9.04
CA LEU A 38 -6.63 -5.21 -9.09
C LEU A 38 -7.51 -4.46 -10.07
N THR A 39 -8.53 -5.14 -10.56
CA THR A 39 -9.65 -4.48 -11.23
C THR A 39 -10.72 -4.18 -10.19
N GLY A 40 -11.46 -3.09 -10.40
CA GLY A 40 -12.56 -2.73 -9.50
C GLY A 40 -12.29 -1.44 -8.73
N PRO A 41 -13.08 -1.19 -7.66
CA PRO A 41 -13.00 0.09 -6.94
C PRO A 41 -11.67 0.33 -6.23
N THR A 42 -10.99 -0.74 -5.81
CA THR A 42 -9.65 -0.66 -5.24
C THR A 42 -8.65 -1.06 -6.31
N ASP A 43 -7.70 -0.18 -6.58
CA ASP A 43 -6.77 -0.38 -7.69
C ASP A 43 -5.58 -1.27 -7.32
N VAL A 44 -5.12 -1.17 -6.08
CA VAL A 44 -3.94 -1.89 -5.60
C VAL A 44 -4.19 -2.37 -4.18
N VAL A 45 -3.71 -3.56 -3.87
CA VAL A 45 -3.64 -4.03 -2.49
C VAL A 45 -2.20 -4.38 -2.15
N ALA A 46 -1.72 -3.92 -0.99
CA ALA A 46 -0.41 -4.26 -0.48
C ALA A 46 -0.56 -4.99 0.85
N TYR A 47 0.17 -6.10 1.01
CA TYR A 47 0.25 -6.77 2.29
C TYR A 47 1.53 -6.34 2.99
N VAL A 48 1.42 -5.88 4.23
CA VAL A 48 2.53 -5.32 4.99
C VAL A 48 2.62 -5.97 6.36
N GLU A 49 3.84 -6.00 6.90
CA GLU A 49 4.12 -6.48 8.25
C GLU A 49 5.01 -5.49 8.98
N ALA A 50 4.71 -5.26 10.25
CA ALA A 50 5.49 -4.35 11.09
C ALA A 50 5.64 -4.95 12.50
N PRO A 51 6.69 -4.56 13.24
CA PRO A 51 6.88 -5.07 14.61
C PRO A 51 5.78 -4.61 15.55
N ASN A 52 5.23 -3.44 15.33
CA ASN A 52 4.21 -2.83 16.20
C ASN A 52 3.39 -1.81 15.41
N VAL A 53 2.42 -1.20 16.08
CA VAL A 53 1.52 -0.23 15.45
C VAL A 53 2.28 1.01 14.96
N ASP A 54 3.27 1.47 15.70
CA ASP A 54 4.07 2.63 15.27
C ASP A 54 4.80 2.33 13.96
N GLY A 55 5.37 1.13 13.84
CA GLY A 55 6.00 0.70 12.61
C GLY A 55 5.01 0.61 11.46
N LEU A 56 3.79 0.14 11.74
CA LEU A 56 2.73 0.11 10.72
C LEU A 56 2.39 1.52 10.25
N MET A 57 2.28 2.48 11.15
CA MET A 57 1.99 3.86 10.78
C MET A 57 3.10 4.47 9.92
N GLU A 58 4.35 4.13 10.18
CA GLU A 58 5.45 4.56 9.32
C GLU A 58 5.32 4.01 7.90
N ILE A 59 4.95 2.73 7.78
CA ILE A 59 4.75 2.10 6.47
C ILE A 59 3.62 2.82 5.73
N VAL A 60 2.50 3.06 6.40
CA VAL A 60 1.36 3.76 5.80
C VAL A 60 1.78 5.15 5.31
N GLY A 61 2.55 5.88 6.12
CA GLY A 61 3.03 7.21 5.74
C GLY A 61 3.92 7.17 4.51
N LYS A 62 4.81 6.20 4.42
CA LYS A 62 5.68 6.05 3.26
C LYS A 62 4.91 5.68 2.00
N ILE A 63 3.90 4.82 2.14
CA ILE A 63 3.04 4.44 1.01
C ILE A 63 2.28 5.66 0.52
N ARG A 64 1.74 6.47 1.42
CA ARG A 64 0.99 7.67 1.05
C ARG A 64 1.86 8.72 0.37
N ALA A 65 3.15 8.68 0.61
CA ALA A 65 4.10 9.60 -0.02
C ALA A 65 4.51 9.16 -1.43
N VAL A 66 4.15 7.96 -1.85
CA VAL A 66 4.48 7.47 -3.19
C VAL A 66 3.66 8.26 -4.21
N LYS A 67 4.35 8.77 -5.24
CA LYS A 67 3.70 9.51 -6.31
C LYS A 67 2.74 8.59 -7.06
N GLY A 68 1.52 9.04 -7.20
CA GLY A 68 0.47 8.26 -7.85
C GLY A 68 -0.51 7.62 -6.89
N VAL A 69 -0.19 7.56 -5.61
CA VAL A 69 -1.11 7.06 -4.59
C VAL A 69 -2.10 8.18 -4.24
N GLY A 70 -3.37 7.91 -4.46
CA GLY A 70 -4.44 8.86 -4.12
C GLY A 70 -4.94 8.64 -2.69
N ASN A 71 -5.75 7.60 -2.49
CA ASN A 71 -6.31 7.27 -1.18
C ASN A 71 -5.78 5.93 -0.71
N THR A 72 -5.67 5.78 0.60
CA THR A 72 -5.31 4.50 1.22
C THR A 72 -6.33 4.14 2.30
N ASP A 73 -6.58 2.84 2.44
CA ASP A 73 -7.47 2.29 3.46
C ASP A 73 -6.74 1.12 4.09
N THR A 74 -6.33 1.28 5.35
CA THR A 74 -5.54 0.27 6.05
C THR A 74 -6.45 -0.65 6.85
N ARG A 75 -6.36 -1.94 6.55
CA ARG A 75 -7.14 -2.99 7.22
C ARG A 75 -6.20 -3.89 7.99
N VAL A 76 -6.17 -3.73 9.31
CA VAL A 76 -5.30 -4.53 10.17
C VAL A 76 -5.85 -5.94 10.26
N VAL A 77 -4.96 -6.92 10.12
CA VAL A 77 -5.34 -8.32 10.25
C VAL A 77 -5.52 -8.66 11.72
N LEU A 78 -6.69 -9.16 12.07
CA LEU A 78 -6.97 -9.57 13.46
C LEU A 78 -6.36 -10.94 13.74
N PRO A 79 -5.87 -11.17 14.97
CA PRO A 79 -5.23 -12.45 15.33
C PRO A 79 -6.24 -13.54 15.67
N ILE A 80 -7.28 -13.66 14.89
CA ILE A 80 -8.33 -14.65 15.13
C ILE A 80 -8.57 -15.55 13.93
#